data_ea715dc1fa0a0f17929f1bb34c74f5a9
#
_entry.id   ea715dc1fa0a0f17929f1bb34c74f5a9
#
_cell.length_a   1.000
_cell.length_b   1.000
_cell.length_c   1.000
_cell.angle_alpha   90.00
_cell.angle_beta   90.00
_cell.angle_gamma   90.00
#
_symmetry.space_group_name_H-M   'P 1'
#
loop_
_entity.id
_entity.type
_entity.pdbx_description
1 polymer ?
#
loop_
_entity_poly.entity_id
_entity_poly.type
_entity_poly.pdbx_seq_one_letter_code
_entity_poly.pdbx_strand_id
1 'polypeptide(L)'
;MIEDVVSYVKENFAQQINLSQVAKDHFISQEHLSRTFKKHTGFGFNEYLTLVRLQHAEQLLKGEEKMSISAIAYSCGFNDSNYFSDKFKKYYGISPVQYRKASKGK
;
A
#
# COMPACT_ATOMS: atom_id res chain seq x y z
N MET A 1 4.28 -14.46 15.35
CA MET A 1 3.21 -14.69 14.36
C MET A 1 2.78 -13.39 13.69
N ILE A 2 2.32 -12.40 14.43
CA ILE A 2 1.85 -11.15 13.81
C ILE A 2 2.98 -10.38 13.11
N GLU A 3 4.18 -10.42 13.66
CA GLU A 3 5.33 -9.76 13.04
C GLU A 3 5.66 -10.37 11.68
N ASP A 4 5.48 -11.68 11.54
CA ASP A 4 5.68 -12.38 10.27
C ASP A 4 4.66 -11.91 9.22
N VAL A 5 3.41 -11.70 9.65
CA VAL A 5 2.37 -11.21 8.76
C VAL A 5 2.68 -9.78 8.29
N VAL A 6 3.09 -8.92 9.22
CA VAL A 6 3.46 -7.54 8.88
C VAL A 6 4.62 -7.52 7.90
N SER A 7 5.65 -8.33 8.15
CA SER A 7 6.81 -8.43 7.24
C SER A 7 6.38 -8.95 5.87
N TYR A 8 5.48 -9.94 5.84
CA TYR A 8 4.98 -10.48 4.59
C TYR A 8 4.30 -9.39 3.75
N VAL A 9 3.47 -8.56 4.39
CA VAL A 9 2.79 -7.45 3.70
C VAL A 9 3.83 -6.47 3.14
N LYS A 10 4.82 -6.10 3.93
CA LYS A 10 5.85 -5.15 3.49
C LYS A 10 6.70 -5.68 2.35
N GLU A 11 6.91 -6.99 2.29
CA GLU A 11 7.72 -7.61 1.24
C GLU A 11 6.93 -7.94 -0.02
N ASN A 12 5.61 -8.14 0.11
CA ASN A 12 4.77 -8.60 -0.99
C ASN A 12 3.64 -7.65 -1.35
N PHE A 13 3.76 -6.38 -0.98
CA PHE A 13 2.70 -5.39 -1.16
C PHE A 13 2.26 -5.22 -2.62
N ALA A 14 3.17 -5.45 -3.58
CA ALA A 14 2.86 -5.28 -4.99
C ALA A 14 2.04 -6.44 -5.58
N GLN A 15 1.90 -7.53 -4.83
CA GLN A 15 1.12 -8.68 -5.25
C GLN A 15 -0.32 -8.56 -4.75
N GLN A 16 -1.19 -9.38 -5.33
CA GLN A 16 -2.59 -9.43 -4.92
C GLN A 16 -2.72 -10.34 -3.70
N ILE A 17 -2.44 -9.79 -2.53
CA ILE A 17 -2.56 -10.52 -1.27
C ILE A 17 -3.89 -10.16 -0.60
N ASN A 18 -4.45 -11.11 0.14
CA ASN A 18 -5.70 -10.87 0.85
C ASN A 18 -5.66 -11.52 2.23
N LEU A 19 -6.46 -10.98 3.13
CA LEU A 19 -6.51 -11.38 4.52
C LEU A 19 -6.86 -12.87 4.68
N SER A 20 -7.82 -13.33 3.88
CA SER A 20 -8.29 -14.72 3.94
C SER A 20 -7.16 -15.71 3.69
N GLN A 21 -6.38 -15.48 2.64
CA GLN A 21 -5.28 -16.39 2.29
C GLN A 21 -4.16 -16.32 3.32
N VAL A 22 -3.83 -15.13 3.80
CA VAL A 22 -2.78 -14.97 4.83
C VAL A 22 -3.17 -15.69 6.10
N ALA A 23 -4.44 -15.57 6.52
CA ALA A 23 -4.93 -16.26 7.72
C ALA A 23 -4.81 -17.78 7.55
N LYS A 24 -5.19 -18.28 6.38
CA LYS A 24 -5.12 -19.70 6.07
C LYS A 24 -3.68 -20.20 6.11
N ASP A 25 -2.75 -19.46 5.55
CA ASP A 25 -1.34 -19.84 5.52
C ASP A 25 -0.72 -19.88 6.93
N HIS A 26 -1.29 -19.12 7.86
CA HIS A 26 -0.81 -19.07 9.25
C HIS A 26 -1.65 -19.91 10.20
N PHE A 27 -2.59 -20.69 9.69
CA PHE A 27 -3.44 -21.61 10.46
C PHE A 27 -4.24 -20.91 11.54
N ILE A 28 -4.76 -19.72 11.25
CA ILE A 28 -5.59 -18.95 12.15
C ILE A 28 -6.85 -18.48 11.42
N SER A 29 -7.89 -18.12 12.20
CA SER A 29 -9.11 -17.61 11.58
C SER A 29 -8.87 -16.19 11.03
N GLN A 30 -9.63 -15.85 10.00
CA GLN A 30 -9.56 -14.52 9.42
C GLN A 30 -9.94 -13.44 10.45
N GLU A 31 -10.94 -13.72 11.29
CA GLU A 31 -11.38 -12.79 12.33
C GLU A 31 -10.29 -12.53 13.37
N HIS A 32 -9.61 -13.59 13.78
CA HIS A 32 -8.53 -13.47 14.75
C HIS A 32 -7.38 -12.65 14.18
N LEU A 33 -7.00 -12.95 12.95
CA LEU A 33 -5.92 -12.21 12.28
C LEU A 33 -6.29 -10.74 12.12
N SER A 34 -7.53 -10.46 11.71
CA SER A 34 -7.99 -9.09 11.50
C SER A 34 -7.87 -8.26 12.78
N ARG A 35 -8.34 -8.82 13.92
CA ARG A 35 -8.27 -8.13 15.19
C ARG A 35 -6.85 -7.94 15.69
N THR A 36 -6.04 -8.98 15.59
CA THR A 36 -4.65 -8.93 16.04
C THR A 36 -3.85 -7.96 15.20
N PHE A 37 -4.09 -7.95 13.88
CA PHE A 37 -3.38 -7.06 12.97
C PHE A 37 -3.69 -5.60 13.31
N LYS A 38 -4.95 -5.27 13.49
CA LYS A 38 -5.36 -3.90 13.83
C LYS A 38 -4.80 -3.48 15.19
N LYS A 39 -4.81 -4.38 16.16
CA LYS A 39 -4.29 -4.11 17.49
C LYS A 39 -2.78 -3.83 17.44
N HIS A 40 -2.06 -4.59 16.62
CA HIS A 40 -0.60 -4.47 16.51
C HIS A 40 -0.16 -3.26 15.70
N THR A 41 -0.81 -3.00 14.56
CA THR A 41 -0.39 -1.94 13.63
C THR A 41 -1.17 -0.63 13.80
N GLY A 42 -2.35 -0.69 14.41
CA GLY A 42 -3.25 0.45 14.48
C GLY A 42 -4.17 0.59 13.27
N PHE A 43 -4.00 -0.26 12.25
CA PHE A 43 -4.76 -0.19 11.00
C PHE A 43 -5.34 -1.54 10.65
N GLY A 44 -6.50 -1.54 9.95
CA GLY A 44 -7.02 -2.77 9.37
C GLY A 44 -6.06 -3.29 8.30
N PHE A 45 -6.17 -4.57 7.95
CA PHE A 45 -5.25 -5.20 7.00
C PHE A 45 -5.24 -4.49 5.65
N ASN A 46 -6.42 -4.25 5.06
CA ASN A 46 -6.50 -3.60 3.75
C ASN A 46 -6.00 -2.16 3.78
N GLU A 47 -6.30 -1.45 4.86
CA GLU A 47 -5.83 -0.08 5.03
C GLU A 47 -4.30 -0.03 5.14
N TYR A 48 -3.74 -0.94 5.92
CA TYR A 48 -2.28 -1.02 6.08
C TYR A 48 -1.60 -1.34 4.74
N LEU A 49 -2.15 -2.30 4.00
CA LEU A 49 -1.64 -2.65 2.67
C LEU A 49 -1.66 -1.43 1.74
N THR A 50 -2.76 -0.68 1.75
CA THR A 50 -2.88 0.54 0.95
C THR A 50 -1.81 1.56 1.34
N LEU A 51 -1.58 1.76 2.65
CA LEU A 51 -0.56 2.70 3.13
C LEU A 51 0.84 2.28 2.70
N VAL A 52 1.16 1.00 2.77
CA VAL A 52 2.47 0.50 2.32
C VAL A 52 2.64 0.77 0.82
N ARG A 53 1.62 0.48 0.03
CA ARG A 53 1.64 0.74 -1.41
C ARG A 53 1.83 2.22 -1.72
N LEU A 54 1.14 3.09 -0.98
CA LEU A 54 1.24 4.54 -1.18
C LEU A 54 2.64 5.05 -0.81
N GLN A 55 3.26 4.52 0.23
CA GLN A 55 4.62 4.91 0.60
C GLN A 55 5.62 4.56 -0.49
N HIS A 56 5.48 3.40 -1.11
CA HIS A 56 6.33 3.02 -2.23
C HIS A 56 6.08 3.90 -3.44
N ALA A 57 4.81 4.23 -3.72
CA ALA A 57 4.47 5.13 -4.81
C ALA A 57 5.08 6.51 -4.59
N GLU A 58 5.08 6.99 -3.36
CA GLU A 58 5.69 8.27 -3.01
C GLU A 58 7.17 8.29 -3.39
N GLN A 59 7.89 7.22 -3.08
CA GLN A 59 9.30 7.14 -3.43
C GLN A 59 9.52 7.15 -4.95
N LEU A 60 8.66 6.46 -5.70
CA LEU A 60 8.75 6.47 -7.16
C LEU A 60 8.45 7.85 -7.75
N LEU A 61 7.51 8.59 -7.14
CA LEU A 61 7.19 9.95 -7.57
C LEU A 61 8.34 10.92 -7.33
N LYS A 62 9.11 10.71 -6.27
CA LYS A 62 10.28 11.53 -5.96
C LYS A 62 11.50 11.17 -6.80
N GLY A 63 11.53 9.97 -7.36
CA GLY A 63 12.66 9.48 -8.12
C GLY A 63 12.81 10.20 -9.47
N GLU A 64 13.95 9.98 -10.12
CA GLU A 64 14.24 10.58 -11.41
C GLU A 64 13.59 9.85 -12.58
N GLU A 65 13.06 8.66 -12.32
CA GLU A 65 12.44 7.85 -13.36
C GLU A 65 11.16 8.50 -13.85
N LYS A 66 10.98 8.49 -15.17
CA LYS A 66 9.80 9.10 -15.79
C LYS A 66 8.69 8.08 -15.99
N MET A 67 8.26 7.47 -14.91
CA MET A 67 7.12 6.56 -14.96
C MET A 67 5.82 7.35 -15.02
N SER A 68 4.86 6.86 -15.80
CA SER A 68 3.52 7.45 -15.78
C SER A 68 2.87 7.17 -14.42
N ILE A 69 1.87 7.97 -14.08
CA ILE A 69 1.13 7.78 -12.83
C ILE A 69 0.50 6.38 -12.82
N SER A 70 -0.06 5.95 -13.96
CA SER A 70 -0.64 4.60 -14.06
C SER A 70 0.41 3.50 -13.85
N ALA A 71 1.60 3.66 -14.42
CA ALA A 71 2.67 2.68 -14.26
C ALA A 71 3.10 2.59 -12.79
N ILE A 72 3.19 3.73 -12.10
CA ILE A 72 3.51 3.75 -10.68
C ILE A 72 2.43 3.00 -9.88
N ALA A 73 1.16 3.28 -10.16
CA ALA A 73 0.05 2.62 -9.48
C ALA A 73 0.13 1.10 -9.63
N TYR A 74 0.29 0.63 -10.85
CA TYR A 74 0.34 -0.82 -11.11
C TYR A 74 1.59 -1.47 -10.50
N SER A 75 2.73 -0.82 -10.55
CA SER A 75 3.95 -1.40 -9.98
C SER A 75 3.89 -1.48 -8.45
N CYS A 76 3.03 -0.67 -7.82
CA CYS A 76 2.82 -0.73 -6.38
C CYS A 76 1.69 -1.66 -5.95
N GLY A 77 1.05 -2.33 -6.91
CA GLY A 77 0.02 -3.32 -6.62
C GLY A 77 -1.41 -2.84 -6.74
N PHE A 78 -1.62 -1.59 -7.15
CA PHE A 78 -2.98 -1.09 -7.39
C PHE A 78 -3.49 -1.59 -8.72
N ASN A 79 -4.75 -2.03 -8.75
CA ASN A 79 -5.38 -2.51 -9.97
C ASN A 79 -6.03 -1.39 -10.78
N ASP A 80 -6.22 -0.23 -10.16
CA ASP A 80 -6.97 0.88 -10.75
C ASP A 80 -6.22 2.18 -10.43
N SER A 81 -5.84 2.89 -11.49
CA SER A 81 -5.10 4.14 -11.37
C SER A 81 -5.94 5.25 -10.71
N ASN A 82 -7.26 5.27 -10.96
CA ASN A 82 -8.14 6.26 -10.33
C ASN A 82 -8.27 6.01 -8.83
N TYR A 83 -8.41 4.75 -8.44
CA TYR A 83 -8.44 4.38 -7.02
C TYR A 83 -7.14 4.81 -6.33
N PHE A 84 -6.00 4.54 -6.97
CA PHE A 84 -4.70 4.95 -6.46
C PHE A 84 -4.64 6.47 -6.25
N SER A 85 -5.03 7.23 -7.26
CA SER A 85 -4.97 8.69 -7.20
C SER A 85 -5.85 9.25 -6.08
N ASP A 86 -7.06 8.70 -5.92
CA ASP A 86 -7.97 9.13 -4.86
C ASP A 86 -7.38 8.84 -3.47
N LYS A 87 -6.84 7.66 -3.28
CA LYS A 87 -6.23 7.29 -1.99
C LYS A 87 -4.98 8.11 -1.72
N PHE A 88 -4.16 8.32 -2.74
CA PHE A 88 -2.96 9.15 -2.58
C PHE A 88 -3.32 10.56 -2.13
N LYS A 89 -4.29 11.17 -2.80
CA LYS A 89 -4.74 12.52 -2.45
C LYS A 89 -5.30 12.57 -1.03
N LYS A 90 -6.03 11.52 -0.63
CA LYS A 90 -6.59 11.45 0.71
C LYS A 90 -5.51 11.46 1.79
N TYR A 91 -4.43 10.71 1.60
CA TYR A 91 -3.39 10.57 2.62
C TYR A 91 -2.30 11.64 2.53
N TYR A 92 -2.02 12.16 1.34
CA TYR A 92 -0.95 13.15 1.16
C TYR A 92 -1.47 14.58 0.94
N GLY A 93 -2.78 14.75 0.77
CA GLY A 93 -3.39 16.06 0.61
C GLY A 93 -3.40 16.62 -0.80
N ILE A 94 -2.60 16.08 -1.69
CA ILE A 94 -2.53 16.51 -3.11
C ILE A 94 -2.46 15.27 -4.01
N SER A 95 -2.77 15.47 -5.29
CA SER A 95 -2.75 14.35 -6.25
C SER A 95 -1.32 13.87 -6.53
N PRO A 96 -1.17 12.65 -7.06
CA PRO A 96 0.17 12.16 -7.45
C PRO A 96 0.88 13.08 -8.45
N VAL A 97 0.14 13.65 -9.40
CA VAL A 97 0.71 14.57 -10.39
C VAL A 97 1.24 15.82 -9.71
N GLN A 98 0.44 16.40 -8.81
CA GLN A 98 0.84 17.60 -8.06
C GLN A 98 2.03 17.31 -7.16
N TYR A 99 2.03 16.15 -6.52
CA TYR A 99 3.13 15.73 -5.65
C TYR A 99 4.44 15.63 -6.44
N ARG A 100 4.39 15.02 -7.63
CA ARG A 100 5.57 14.89 -8.49
C ARG A 100 6.12 16.26 -8.87
N LYS A 101 5.24 17.18 -9.27
CA LYS A 101 5.65 18.53 -9.65
C LYS A 101 6.27 19.28 -8.47
N ALA A 102 5.69 19.15 -7.29
CA ALA A 102 6.20 19.81 -6.09
C ALA A 102 7.59 19.26 -5.72
N SER A 103 7.80 17.96 -5.86
CA SER A 103 9.08 17.32 -5.55
C SER A 103 10.18 17.76 -6.51
N LYS A 104 9.84 17.96 -7.79
CA LYS A 104 10.83 18.35 -8.81
C LYS A 104 11.05 19.84 -8.90
N GLY A 105 10.15 20.63 -8.33
CA GLY A 105 10.27 22.07 -8.35
C GLY A 105 11.25 22.65 -7.33
N LYS A 106 11.97 21.80 -6.64
CA LYS A 106 12.96 22.24 -5.65
C LYS A 106 14.37 22.16 -6.23
#